data_f4ce5dd5df39bc8158469e827d56c571
#
_entry.id   f4ce5dd5df39bc8158469e827d56c571
#
_cell.length_a   1.000
_cell.length_b   1.000
_cell.length_c   1.000
_cell.angle_alpha   90.00
_cell.angle_beta   90.00
_cell.angle_gamma   90.00
#
_symmetry.space_group_name_H-M   'P 1'
#
loop_
_entity.id
_entity.type
_entity.pdbx_description
1 polymer ?
#
loop_
_entity_poly.entity_id
_entity_poly.type
_entity_poly.pdbx_seq_one_letter_code
_entity_poly.pdbx_strand_id
1 'polypeptide(L)' 'MLKVGDTIKCANKEDLLKIHNDLAENGIQTDFMYEKDGVKGLWLEVMKIEK' A
#
# COMPACT_ATOMS: atom_id res chain seq x y z
N MET A 1 -10.42 4.76 -8.21
CA MET A 1 -9.07 5.14 -8.66
C MET A 1 -8.21 5.53 -7.46
N LEU A 2 -7.00 5.01 -7.39
CA LEU A 2 -6.09 5.31 -6.30
C LEU A 2 -5.50 6.72 -6.45
N LYS A 3 -5.22 7.35 -5.32
CA LYS A 3 -4.55 8.65 -5.28
C LYS A 3 -3.61 8.69 -4.08
N VAL A 4 -2.67 9.61 -4.14
CA VAL A 4 -1.68 9.79 -3.08
C VAL A 4 -2.39 10.02 -1.73
N GLY A 5 -1.95 9.28 -0.72
CA GLY A 5 -2.56 9.31 0.60
C GLY A 5 -3.55 8.19 0.86
N ASP A 6 -3.98 7.48 -0.19
CA ASP A 6 -4.89 6.34 -0.01
C ASP A 6 -4.16 5.18 0.69
N THR A 7 -4.91 4.40 1.45
CA THR A 7 -4.37 3.22 2.12
C THR A 7 -5.10 1.97 1.67
N ILE A 8 -4.36 0.87 1.58
CA ILE A 8 -4.88 -0.42 1.14
C ILE A 8 -4.64 -1.45 2.24
N LYS A 9 -5.71 -2.04 2.76
CA LYS A 9 -5.60 -3.08 3.78
C LYS A 9 -5.13 -4.38 3.16
N CYS A 10 -4.12 -5.00 3.77
CA CYS A 10 -3.57 -6.28 3.32
C CYS A 10 -3.85 -7.36 4.35
N ALA A 11 -4.11 -8.58 3.89
CA ALA A 11 -4.48 -9.69 4.76
C ALA A 11 -3.29 -10.28 5.52
N ASN A 12 -2.11 -10.32 4.87
CA ASN A 12 -0.90 -10.88 5.44
C ASN A 12 0.32 -10.31 4.72
N LYS A 13 1.52 -10.72 5.13
CA LYS A 13 2.77 -10.22 4.53
C LYS A 13 2.90 -10.58 3.06
N GLU A 14 2.48 -11.78 2.69
CA GLU A 14 2.54 -12.23 1.32
C GLU A 14 1.68 -11.35 0.42
N ASP A 15 0.47 -11.06 0.89
CA ASP A 15 -0.47 -10.19 0.21
C ASP A 15 0.10 -8.77 0.09
N LEU A 16 0.68 -8.28 1.19
CA LEU A 16 1.31 -6.97 1.25
C LEU A 16 2.38 -6.82 0.16
N LEU A 17 3.30 -7.80 0.06
CA LEU A 17 4.37 -7.77 -0.92
C LEU A 17 3.85 -7.89 -2.34
N LYS A 18 2.85 -8.72 -2.55
CA LYS A 18 2.27 -8.92 -3.87
C LYS A 18 1.61 -7.63 -4.37
N ILE A 19 0.80 -7.01 -3.54
CA ILE A 19 0.12 -5.76 -3.91
C ILE A 19 1.13 -4.64 -4.13
N HIS A 20 2.13 -4.55 -3.24
CA HIS A 20 3.20 -3.57 -3.37
C HIS A 20 3.90 -3.69 -4.73
N ASN A 21 4.26 -4.91 -5.11
CA ASN A 21 4.94 -5.16 -6.38
C ASN A 21 4.04 -4.87 -7.59
N ASP A 22 2.78 -5.30 -7.52
CA ASP A 22 1.82 -5.07 -8.60
C ASP A 22 1.62 -3.57 -8.84
N LEU A 23 1.51 -2.79 -7.78
CA LEU A 23 1.35 -1.35 -7.89
C LEU A 23 2.62 -0.69 -8.43
N ALA A 24 3.79 -1.15 -7.98
CA ALA A 24 5.06 -0.64 -8.48
C ALA A 24 5.21 -0.84 -9.97
N GLU A 25 4.77 -1.98 -10.49
CA GLU A 25 4.79 -2.25 -11.93
C GLU A 25 3.88 -1.30 -12.71
N ASN A 26 2.90 -0.72 -12.05
CA ASN A 26 1.98 0.24 -12.65
C ASN A 26 2.35 1.69 -12.35
N GLY A 27 3.56 1.93 -11.86
CA GLY A 27 4.05 3.29 -11.58
C GLY A 27 3.53 3.88 -10.28
N ILE A 28 3.01 3.04 -9.38
CA ILE A 28 2.47 3.49 -8.10
C ILE A 28 3.42 3.05 -6.99
N GLN A 29 4.04 4.03 -6.32
CA GLN A 29 4.94 3.76 -5.21
C GLN A 29 4.15 3.76 -3.90
N THR A 30 4.38 2.74 -3.08
CA THR A 30 3.70 2.58 -1.80
C THR A 30 4.72 2.36 -0.70
N ASP A 31 4.30 2.65 0.54
CA ASP A 31 5.10 2.39 1.72
C ASP A 31 4.33 1.47 2.65
N PHE A 32 5.07 0.72 3.45
CA PHE A 32 4.48 -0.23 4.39
C PHE A 32 4.01 0.49 5.64
N MET A 33 2.81 0.14 6.10
CA MET A 33 2.24 0.72 7.30
C MET A 33 1.73 -0.41 8.18
N TYR A 34 2.16 -0.43 9.45
CA TYR A 34 1.83 -1.51 10.37
C TYR A 34 0.82 -1.11 11.44
N GLU A 35 0.43 0.15 11.45
CA GLU A 35 -0.58 0.66 12.36
C GLU A 35 -1.32 1.81 11.69
N LYS A 36 -2.64 1.83 11.88
CA LYS A 36 -3.46 2.90 11.33
C LYS A 36 -4.59 3.20 12.33
N ASP A 37 -4.71 4.46 12.72
CA ASP A 37 -5.74 4.93 13.66
C ASP A 37 -5.77 4.11 14.96
N GLY A 38 -4.58 3.72 15.44
CA GLY A 38 -4.45 2.95 16.66
C GLY A 38 -4.70 1.46 16.50
N VAL A 39 -4.96 1.00 15.28
CA VAL A 39 -5.20 -0.42 14.98
C VAL A 39 -3.97 -1.01 14.30
N LYS A 40 -3.46 -2.11 14.86
CA LYS A 40 -2.33 -2.82 14.26
C LYS A 40 -2.80 -3.70 13.12
N GLY A 41 -1.98 -3.77 12.07
CA GLY A 41 -2.28 -4.56 10.90
C GLY A 41 -1.28 -4.32 9.81
N LEU A 42 -1.67 -4.62 8.58
CA LEU A 42 -0.81 -4.42 7.42
C LEU A 42 -1.55 -3.59 6.39
N TRP A 43 -0.97 -2.45 6.05
CA TRP A 43 -1.51 -1.57 5.02
C TRP A 43 -0.40 -1.11 4.10
N LEU A 44 -0.79 -0.67 2.91
CA LEU A 44 0.09 0.06 2.01
C LEU A 44 -0.47 1.47 1.87
N GLU A 45 0.41 2.46 2.00
CA GLU A 45 0.04 3.84 1.77
C GLU A 45 0.56 4.28 0.41
N VAL A 46 -0.29 4.85 -0.42
CA VAL A 46 0.12 5.34 -1.74
C VAL A 46 0.89 6.64 -1.55
N MET A 47 2.17 6.60 -1.91
CA MET A 47 3.09 7.73 -1.70
C MET A 47 3.26 8.57 -2.96
N LYS A 48 3.26 7.92 -4.13
CA LYS A 48 3.48 8.59 -5.40
C LYS A 48 2.85 7.80 -6.53
N ILE A 49 2.24 8.51 -7.46
CA ILE A 49 1.68 7.90 -8.67
C ILE A 49 2.37 8.54 -9.86
N GLU A 50 3.04 7.73 -10.66
CA GLU A 50 3.69 8.17 -11.90
C GLU A 50 2.80 7.86 -13.09
N LYS A 51 2.71 8.80 -13.97
CA LYS A 51 1.93 8.64 -15.21
C LYS A 51 2.84 8.44 -16.40
#